data_7e3801f5de50a248602dead7ff88be05
#
_entry.id   7e3801f5de50a248602dead7ff88be05
#
_cell.length_a   1.000
_cell.length_b   1.000
_cell.length_c   1.000
_cell.angle_alpha   90.00
_cell.angle_beta   90.00
_cell.angle_gamma   90.00
#
_symmetry.space_group_name_H-M   'P 1'
#
loop_
_entity.id
_entity.type
_entity.pdbx_description
1 polymer ?
#
loop_
_entity_poly.entity_id
_entity_poly.type
_entity_poly.pdbx_seq_one_letter_code
_entity_poly.pdbx_strand_id
1 'polypeptide(L)'
;KVISDKGSANIFNISFVSKYERTTIAKNSAGVATDYRLGAEIEFNINKNGVNKIIILTENINIKNEGENFEQRNYENSIKRNFVLSIKNKLVNYLNNFDDN
;
A
#
# COMPACT_ATOMS: atom_id res chain seq x y z
N LYS A 1 -9.67 10.62 8.94
CA LYS A 1 -10.54 10.55 7.77
C LYS A 1 -11.75 9.71 8.05
N VAL A 2 -12.90 10.16 7.58
CA VAL A 2 -14.16 9.46 7.78
C VAL A 2 -14.63 8.89 6.44
N ILE A 3 -15.02 7.62 6.45
CA ILE A 3 -15.62 6.96 5.30
C ILE A 3 -17.00 6.50 5.74
N SER A 4 -18.04 6.94 5.03
CA SER A 4 -19.39 6.50 5.31
C SER A 4 -19.93 5.66 4.19
N ASP A 5 -20.69 4.64 4.56
CA ASP A 5 -21.34 3.76 3.61
C ASP A 5 -22.68 4.41 3.21
N LYS A 6 -22.89 4.51 1.91
CA LYS A 6 -24.03 5.20 1.36
C LYS A 6 -25.33 4.52 1.76
N GLY A 7 -26.25 5.29 2.30
CA GLY A 7 -27.57 4.79 2.69
C GLY A 7 -27.59 3.99 3.96
N SER A 8 -26.53 4.00 4.72
CA SER A 8 -26.46 3.28 5.98
C SER A 8 -25.92 4.17 7.09
N ALA A 9 -26.09 3.72 8.31
CA ALA A 9 -25.55 4.40 9.49
C ALA A 9 -24.10 4.01 9.78
N ASN A 10 -23.48 3.22 8.91
CA ASN A 10 -22.12 2.74 9.13
C ASN A 10 -21.12 3.84 8.81
N ILE A 11 -20.48 4.35 9.84
CA ILE A 11 -19.45 5.38 9.73
C ILE A 11 -18.17 4.83 10.35
N PHE A 12 -17.12 4.85 9.54
CA PHE A 12 -15.79 4.45 10.00
C PHE A 12 -14.92 5.68 10.18
N ASN A 13 -14.24 5.75 11.31
CA ASN A 13 -13.17 6.71 11.52
C ASN A 13 -11.87 5.99 11.24
N ILE A 14 -11.13 6.45 10.23
CA ILE A 14 -9.92 5.77 9.79
C ILE A 14 -8.75 6.73 9.81
N SER A 15 -7.70 6.32 10.49
CA SER A 15 -6.40 6.98 10.38
C SER A 15 -5.41 5.98 9.83
N PHE A 16 -4.34 6.47 9.22
CA PHE A 16 -3.36 5.57 8.61
C PHE A 16 -1.97 6.18 8.61
N VAL A 17 -0.99 5.29 8.58
CA VAL A 17 0.43 5.62 8.38
C VAL A 17 0.92 4.80 7.20
N SER A 18 1.54 5.44 6.23
CA SER A 18 2.06 4.77 5.05
C SER A 18 3.58 4.79 5.02
N LYS A 19 4.15 3.76 4.40
CA LYS A 19 5.58 3.60 4.25
C LYS A 19 5.86 3.01 2.87
N TYR A 20 6.82 3.56 2.18
CA TYR A 20 7.25 3.06 0.88
C TYR A 20 8.76 2.89 0.91
N GLU A 21 9.23 1.74 0.40
CA GLU A 21 10.66 1.44 0.37
C GLU A 21 11.09 0.87 -0.97
N ARG A 22 12.31 1.21 -1.36
CA ARG A 22 13.01 0.55 -2.47
C ARG A 22 14.24 -0.13 -1.87
N THR A 23 14.31 -1.44 -2.01
CA THR A 23 15.38 -2.26 -1.46
C THR A 23 16.17 -2.90 -2.59
N THR A 24 17.50 -2.83 -2.53
CA THR A 24 18.35 -3.54 -3.49
C THR A 24 18.34 -5.02 -3.15
N ILE A 25 17.98 -5.87 -4.11
CA ILE A 25 17.92 -7.32 -3.91
C ILE A 25 18.94 -8.09 -4.72
N ALA A 26 19.59 -7.45 -5.70
CA ALA A 26 20.67 -8.08 -6.46
C ALA A 26 21.64 -7.02 -6.95
N LYS A 27 22.89 -7.41 -7.07
CA LYS A 27 23.97 -6.55 -7.56
C LYS A 27 24.83 -7.33 -8.56
N ASN A 28 25.48 -6.61 -9.48
CA ASN A 28 26.45 -7.22 -10.38
C ASN A 28 27.81 -7.34 -9.69
N SER A 29 28.79 -7.88 -10.40
CA SER A 29 30.15 -8.09 -9.85
C SER A 29 30.86 -6.78 -9.48
N ALA A 30 30.44 -5.65 -10.04
CA ALA A 30 30.99 -4.34 -9.71
C ALA A 30 30.27 -3.69 -8.52
N GLY A 31 29.31 -4.38 -7.91
CA GLY A 31 28.57 -3.86 -6.76
C GLY A 31 27.44 -2.92 -7.12
N VAL A 32 27.08 -2.81 -8.42
CA VAL A 32 25.99 -1.96 -8.87
C VAL A 32 24.67 -2.73 -8.80
N ALA A 33 23.66 -2.08 -8.23
CA ALA A 33 22.33 -2.70 -8.10
C ALA A 33 21.75 -3.05 -9.47
N THR A 34 21.29 -4.29 -9.63
CA THR A 34 20.64 -4.74 -10.85
C THR A 34 19.15 -4.93 -10.69
N ASP A 35 18.71 -5.22 -9.48
CA ASP A 35 17.30 -5.49 -9.20
C ASP A 35 16.91 -4.83 -7.90
N TYR A 36 15.68 -4.33 -7.85
CA TYR A 36 15.10 -3.75 -6.64
C TYR A 36 13.80 -4.44 -6.28
N ARG A 37 13.47 -4.40 -5.00
CA ARG A 37 12.11 -4.68 -4.52
C ARG A 37 11.49 -3.36 -4.12
N LEU A 38 10.33 -3.06 -4.70
CA LEU A 38 9.52 -1.92 -4.29
C LEU A 38 8.44 -2.43 -3.36
N GLY A 39 8.26 -1.79 -2.24
CA GLY A 39 7.27 -2.21 -1.26
C GLY A 39 6.50 -1.04 -0.69
N ALA A 40 5.22 -1.24 -0.46
CA ALA A 40 4.36 -0.28 0.22
C ALA A 40 3.67 -0.99 1.38
N GLU A 41 3.58 -0.31 2.50
CA GLU A 41 2.90 -0.81 3.67
C GLU A 41 2.06 0.33 4.24
N ILE A 42 0.80 0.04 4.52
CA ILE A 42 -0.07 1.02 5.16
C ILE A 42 -0.73 0.36 6.36
N GLU A 43 -0.55 0.98 7.52
CA GLU A 43 -1.21 0.56 8.75
C GLU A 43 -2.44 1.42 8.93
N PHE A 44 -3.60 0.78 9.03
CA PHE A 44 -4.88 1.45 9.23
C PHE A 44 -5.37 1.20 10.65
N ASN A 45 -5.80 2.28 11.29
CA ASN A 45 -6.49 2.22 12.57
C ASN A 45 -7.95 2.55 12.28
N ILE A 46 -8.83 1.57 12.46
CA ILE A 46 -10.23 1.67 12.06
C ILE A 46 -11.11 1.61 13.30
N ASN A 47 -11.93 2.62 13.48
CA ASN A 47 -12.88 2.68 14.58
C ASN A 47 -14.30 2.74 14.03
N LYS A 48 -15.14 1.84 14.52
CA LYS A 48 -16.57 1.84 14.20
C LYS A 48 -17.34 1.54 15.49
N ASN A 49 -18.17 2.49 15.91
CA ASN A 49 -19.03 2.33 17.08
C ASN A 49 -18.24 1.94 18.35
N GLY A 50 -17.06 2.52 18.51
CA GLY A 50 -16.22 2.23 19.68
C GLY A 50 -15.35 0.97 19.54
N VAL A 51 -15.55 0.19 18.49
CA VAL A 51 -14.70 -0.97 18.22
C VAL A 51 -13.51 -0.50 17.39
N ASN A 52 -12.31 -0.77 17.88
CA ASN A 52 -11.07 -0.32 17.23
C ASN A 52 -10.28 -1.52 16.73
N LYS A 53 -9.87 -1.47 15.46
CA LYS A 53 -9.06 -2.52 14.86
C LYS A 53 -7.91 -1.91 14.10
N ILE A 54 -6.77 -2.59 14.13
CA ILE A 54 -5.59 -2.18 13.40
C ILE A 54 -5.29 -3.27 12.38
N ILE A 55 -5.15 -2.87 11.11
CA ILE A 55 -4.75 -3.79 10.05
C ILE A 55 -3.57 -3.20 9.30
N ILE A 56 -2.72 -4.09 8.79
CA ILE A 56 -1.57 -3.71 7.98
C ILE A 56 -1.73 -4.36 6.63
N LEU A 57 -1.74 -3.54 5.58
CA LEU A 57 -1.83 -4.01 4.20
C LEU A 57 -0.55 -3.69 3.47
N THR A 58 -0.04 -4.66 2.73
CA THR A 58 1.25 -4.53 2.04
C THR A 58 1.14 -4.93 0.58
N GLU A 59 2.00 -4.33 -0.24
CA GLU A 59 2.20 -4.71 -1.64
C GLU A 59 3.68 -4.66 -1.92
N ASN A 60 4.17 -5.55 -2.76
CA ASN A 60 5.55 -5.48 -3.20
C ASN A 60 5.71 -6.10 -4.59
N ILE A 61 6.77 -5.70 -5.27
CA ILE A 61 7.12 -6.22 -6.59
C ILE A 61 8.62 -6.09 -6.78
N ASN A 62 9.21 -7.04 -7.49
CA ASN A 62 10.62 -6.98 -7.86
C ASN A 62 10.71 -6.42 -9.26
N ILE A 63 11.63 -5.47 -9.47
CA ILE A 63 11.84 -4.83 -10.76
C ILE A 63 13.32 -4.81 -11.10
N LYS A 64 13.62 -4.63 -12.40
CA LYS A 64 14.98 -4.41 -12.86
C LYS A 64 15.39 -2.97 -12.68
N ASN A 65 16.68 -2.74 -12.43
CA ASN A 65 17.25 -1.41 -12.45
C ASN A 65 17.67 -1.07 -13.88
N GLU A 66 16.91 -0.22 -14.53
CA GLU A 66 17.19 0.22 -15.90
C GLU A 66 17.97 1.55 -15.91
N GLY A 67 18.49 1.98 -14.77
CA GLY A 67 19.21 3.23 -14.61
C GLY A 67 18.37 4.31 -13.97
N GLU A 68 19.02 5.40 -13.58
CA GLU A 68 18.35 6.54 -12.93
C GLU A 68 17.90 7.54 -14.01
N ASN A 69 17.01 7.10 -14.88
CA ASN A 69 16.50 7.94 -15.95
C ASN A 69 15.01 8.24 -15.76
N PHE A 70 14.50 9.09 -16.65
CA PHE A 70 13.10 9.53 -16.59
C PHE A 70 12.13 8.36 -16.73
N GLU A 71 12.44 7.41 -17.62
CA GLU A 71 11.56 6.24 -17.84
C GLU A 71 11.50 5.35 -16.62
N GLN A 72 12.63 5.14 -15.96
CA GLN A 72 12.67 4.35 -14.73
C GLN A 72 11.83 5.01 -13.62
N ARG A 73 11.97 6.33 -13.47
CA ARG A 73 11.18 7.06 -12.46
C ARG A 73 9.69 7.00 -12.77
N ASN A 74 9.31 7.14 -14.04
CA ASN A 74 7.90 7.05 -14.41
C ASN A 74 7.34 5.66 -14.17
N TYR A 75 8.13 4.63 -14.45
CA TYR A 75 7.75 3.25 -14.21
C TYR A 75 7.51 3.01 -12.71
N GLU A 76 8.45 3.45 -11.87
CA GLU A 76 8.31 3.28 -10.42
C GLU A 76 7.12 4.07 -9.87
N ASN A 77 6.86 5.26 -10.39
CA ASN A 77 5.69 6.04 -9.99
C ASN A 77 4.38 5.36 -10.38
N SER A 78 4.35 4.67 -11.52
CA SER A 78 3.18 3.87 -11.92
C SER A 78 2.94 2.74 -10.94
N ILE A 79 4.01 2.10 -10.49
CA ILE A 79 3.92 1.01 -9.53
C ILE A 79 3.38 1.53 -8.20
N LYS A 80 3.84 2.69 -7.75
CA LYS A 80 3.31 3.31 -6.52
C LYS A 80 1.81 3.54 -6.62
N ARG A 81 1.34 4.07 -7.76
CA ARG A 81 -0.08 4.30 -7.96
C ARG A 81 -0.85 2.99 -7.94
N ASN A 82 -0.31 1.95 -8.54
CA ASN A 82 -0.94 0.63 -8.55
C ASN A 82 -1.00 0.02 -7.14
N PHE A 83 0.03 0.23 -6.34
CA PHE A 83 0.03 -0.20 -4.94
C PHE A 83 -1.11 0.46 -4.17
N VAL A 84 -1.28 1.78 -4.35
CA VAL A 84 -2.35 2.52 -3.67
C VAL A 84 -3.71 1.97 -4.05
N LEU A 85 -3.94 1.71 -5.34
CA LEU A 85 -5.21 1.16 -5.81
C LEU A 85 -5.46 -0.23 -5.25
N SER A 86 -4.44 -1.08 -5.23
CA SER A 86 -4.56 -2.44 -4.70
C SER A 86 -4.88 -2.41 -3.20
N ILE A 87 -4.16 -1.60 -2.45
CA ILE A 87 -4.36 -1.48 -1.01
C ILE A 87 -5.76 -0.90 -0.72
N LYS A 88 -6.19 0.09 -1.51
CA LYS A 88 -7.53 0.66 -1.37
C LYS A 88 -8.60 -0.42 -1.56
N ASN A 89 -8.44 -1.26 -2.58
CA ASN A 89 -9.40 -2.34 -2.84
C ASN A 89 -9.43 -3.35 -1.69
N LYS A 90 -8.28 -3.69 -1.15
CA LYS A 90 -8.19 -4.59 0.00
C LYS A 90 -8.87 -3.97 1.22
N LEU A 91 -8.67 -2.67 1.44
CA LEU A 91 -9.31 -1.97 2.55
C LEU A 91 -10.83 -1.97 2.40
N VAL A 92 -11.33 -1.67 1.20
CA VAL A 92 -12.78 -1.67 0.95
C VAL A 92 -13.38 -3.05 1.25
N ASN A 93 -12.72 -4.11 0.78
CA ASN A 93 -13.16 -5.47 1.06
C ASN A 93 -13.18 -5.76 2.57
N TYR A 94 -12.15 -5.31 3.27
CA TYR A 94 -12.10 -5.49 4.71
C TYR A 94 -13.27 -4.77 5.40
N LEU A 95 -13.54 -3.52 5.00
CA LEU A 95 -14.61 -2.73 5.60
C LEU A 95 -15.98 -3.34 5.33
N ASN A 96 -16.18 -3.92 4.14
CA ASN A 96 -17.44 -4.57 3.80
C ASN A 96 -17.71 -5.79 4.68
N ASN A 97 -16.68 -6.39 5.23
CA ASN A 97 -16.79 -7.57 6.09
C ASN A 97 -16.51 -7.27 7.55
N PHE A 98 -16.44 -5.98 7.89
CA PHE A 98 -16.01 -5.55 9.24
C PHE A 98 -16.88 -6.14 10.35
N ASP A 99 -18.19 -6.17 10.13
CA ASP A 99 -19.15 -6.63 11.13
C ASP A 99 -19.32 -8.16 11.13
N ASP A 100 -18.73 -8.85 10.17
CA ASP A 100 -18.84 -10.30 10.02
C ASP A 100 -17.79 -11.06 10.85
N ASN A 101 -16.91 -10.34 11.51
CA ASN A 101 -15.79 -10.92 12.27
C ASN A 101 -16.07 -11.00 13.76
#